data_7dd9abcc906782b4fb083c6636db3f4d
#
_entry.id   7dd9abcc906782b4fb083c6636db3f4d
#
_cell.length_a   1.000
_cell.length_b   1.000
_cell.length_c   1.000
_cell.angle_alpha   90.00
_cell.angle_beta   90.00
_cell.angle_gamma   90.00
#
_symmetry.space_group_name_H-M   'P 1'
#
loop_
_entity.id
_entity.type
_entity.pdbx_description
1 polymer ?
#
loop_
_entity_poly.entity_id
_entity_poly.type
_entity_poly.pdbx_seq_one_letter_code
_entity_poly.pdbx_strand_id
1 'polypeptide(L)'
;MELNRAKGTRDFLPEDKIVRNNVADLIRCSFEKYGFNPLETPILERFDVLSSKYAGGSEIMKETFKLNDQGKRDLGLRYDLTVPFARIIAMNKGLRMPFKRYAIGKVFRDGPLKLGR
;
A
#
# COMPACT_ATOMS: atom_id res chain seq x y z
N MET A 1 -7.69 31.54 3.06
CA MET A 1 -7.18 30.15 3.00
C MET A 1 -7.27 29.70 1.53
N GLU A 2 -6.18 29.31 0.94
CA GLU A 2 -6.14 28.75 -0.41
C GLU A 2 -6.42 27.25 -0.36
N LEU A 3 -7.42 26.79 -1.12
CA LEU A 3 -7.81 25.38 -1.12
C LEU A 3 -7.01 24.61 -2.15
N ASN A 4 -5.97 23.90 -1.69
CA ASN A 4 -5.10 23.10 -2.55
C ASN A 4 -4.99 21.66 -2.03
N ARG A 5 -4.81 20.74 -2.97
CA ARG A 5 -4.51 19.33 -2.66
C ARG A 5 -3.05 19.19 -2.24
N ALA A 6 -2.75 18.15 -1.50
CA ALA A 6 -1.36 17.77 -1.25
C ALA A 6 -0.66 17.49 -2.60
N LYS A 7 0.58 17.95 -2.73
CA LYS A 7 1.38 17.76 -3.95
C LYS A 7 1.50 16.26 -4.28
N GLY A 8 1.28 15.92 -5.53
CA GLY A 8 1.35 14.53 -5.99
C GLY A 8 0.09 13.71 -5.72
N THR A 9 -0.99 14.34 -5.25
CA THR A 9 -2.27 13.67 -5.04
C THR A 9 -3.32 14.12 -6.06
N ARG A 10 -4.32 13.28 -6.27
CA ARG A 10 -5.43 13.55 -7.19
C ARG A 10 -6.75 13.14 -6.58
N ASP A 11 -7.76 13.98 -6.75
CA ASP A 11 -9.16 13.62 -6.49
C ASP A 11 -9.74 12.90 -7.71
N PHE A 12 -10.59 11.93 -7.45
CA PHE A 12 -11.37 11.27 -8.49
C PHE A 12 -12.84 11.59 -8.25
N LEU A 13 -13.40 12.43 -9.09
CA LEU A 13 -14.82 12.76 -9.06
C LEU A 13 -15.66 11.52 -9.47
N PRO A 14 -16.99 11.52 -9.22
CA PRO A 14 -17.81 10.32 -9.40
C PRO A 14 -17.68 9.68 -10.78
N GLU A 15 -17.62 10.44 -11.85
CA GLU A 15 -17.49 9.90 -13.21
C GLU A 15 -16.22 9.07 -13.39
N ASP A 16 -15.06 9.63 -13.01
CA ASP A 16 -13.77 8.93 -13.05
C ASP A 16 -13.75 7.76 -12.07
N LYS A 17 -14.35 7.95 -10.88
CA LYS A 17 -14.33 6.93 -9.83
C LYS A 17 -15.16 5.71 -10.20
N ILE A 18 -16.29 5.88 -10.88
CA ILE A 18 -17.12 4.78 -11.38
C ILE A 18 -16.34 3.92 -12.37
N VAL A 19 -15.65 4.54 -13.33
CA VAL A 19 -14.80 3.80 -14.29
C VAL A 19 -13.70 3.03 -13.58
N ARG A 20 -13.02 3.66 -12.62
CA ARG A 20 -11.97 3.00 -11.82
C ARG A 20 -12.50 1.82 -11.01
N ASN A 21 -13.69 1.96 -10.44
CA ASN A 21 -14.33 0.87 -9.70
C ASN A 21 -14.65 -0.30 -10.63
N ASN A 22 -15.19 -0.05 -11.81
CA ASN A 22 -15.50 -1.09 -12.80
C ASN A 22 -14.24 -1.88 -13.20
N VAL A 23 -13.13 -1.18 -13.44
CA VAL A 23 -11.84 -1.83 -13.74
C VAL A 23 -11.35 -2.65 -12.55
N ALA A 24 -11.42 -2.10 -11.34
CA ALA A 24 -11.02 -2.82 -10.14
C ALA A 24 -11.86 -4.07 -9.90
N ASP A 25 -13.16 -4.01 -10.18
CA ASP A 25 -14.08 -5.15 -10.04
C ASP A 25 -13.77 -6.26 -11.05
N LEU A 26 -13.45 -5.90 -12.29
CA LEU A 26 -13.00 -6.87 -13.30
C LEU A 26 -11.71 -7.59 -12.86
N ILE A 27 -10.74 -6.84 -12.36
CA ILE A 27 -9.47 -7.39 -11.84
C ILE A 27 -9.74 -8.32 -10.65
N ARG A 28 -10.59 -7.88 -9.72
CA ARG A 28 -10.99 -8.66 -8.54
C ARG A 28 -11.64 -9.99 -8.92
N CYS A 29 -12.61 -9.94 -9.81
CA CYS A 29 -13.27 -11.13 -10.32
C CYS A 29 -12.29 -12.09 -10.99
N SER A 30 -11.32 -11.57 -11.75
CA SER A 30 -10.28 -12.38 -12.38
C SER A 30 -9.42 -13.10 -11.36
N PHE A 31 -8.96 -12.42 -10.31
CA PHE A 31 -8.20 -13.03 -9.22
C PHE A 31 -9.00 -14.15 -8.54
N GLU A 32 -10.26 -13.90 -8.23
CA GLU A 32 -11.11 -14.84 -7.51
C GLU A 32 -11.38 -16.11 -8.33
N LYS A 33 -11.51 -16.00 -9.66
CA LYS A 33 -11.62 -17.15 -10.57
C LYS A 33 -10.42 -18.10 -10.47
N TYR A 34 -9.23 -17.60 -10.20
CA TYR A 34 -8.01 -18.39 -10.02
C TYR A 34 -7.73 -18.78 -8.56
N GLY A 35 -8.72 -18.60 -7.68
CA GLY A 35 -8.64 -19.03 -6.29
C GLY A 35 -7.82 -18.09 -5.39
N PHE A 36 -7.61 -16.83 -5.79
CA PHE A 36 -7.02 -15.82 -4.93
C PHE A 36 -8.09 -15.20 -4.05
N ASN A 37 -7.80 -15.04 -2.76
CA ASN A 37 -8.70 -14.45 -1.78
C ASN A 37 -8.31 -13.01 -1.43
N PRO A 38 -9.28 -12.16 -1.08
CA PRO A 38 -9.00 -10.78 -0.71
C PRO A 38 -8.22 -10.70 0.60
N LEU A 39 -7.24 -9.82 0.65
CA LEU A 39 -6.48 -9.48 1.83
C LEU A 39 -6.39 -7.96 1.95
N GLU A 40 -6.64 -7.43 3.14
CA GLU A 40 -6.44 -6.04 3.45
C GLU A 40 -5.46 -5.89 4.61
N THR A 41 -4.58 -4.92 4.51
CA THR A 41 -3.62 -4.56 5.56
C THR A 41 -3.72 -3.07 5.85
N PRO A 42 -3.32 -2.60 7.05
CA PRO A 42 -3.31 -1.18 7.35
C PRO A 42 -2.42 -0.38 6.40
N ILE A 43 -2.81 0.86 6.13
CA ILE A 43 -1.99 1.82 5.38
C ILE A 43 -0.73 2.21 6.17
N LEU A 44 -0.91 2.35 7.49
CA LEU A 44 0.18 2.61 8.43
C LEU A 44 0.87 1.31 8.81
N GLU A 45 2.19 1.30 8.70
CA GLU A 45 3.04 0.22 9.18
C GLU A 45 4.07 0.76 10.16
N ARG A 46 4.62 -0.12 11.00
CA ARG A 46 5.79 0.22 11.80
C ARG A 46 6.97 0.53 10.88
N PHE A 47 7.71 1.57 11.20
CA PHE A 47 8.81 1.99 10.34
C PHE A 47 9.94 0.96 10.27
N ASP A 48 10.19 0.23 11.37
CA ASP A 48 11.17 -0.87 11.39
C ASP A 48 10.79 -2.03 10.44
N VAL A 49 9.49 -2.32 10.31
CA VAL A 49 9.00 -3.32 9.34
C VAL A 49 9.22 -2.83 7.91
N LEU A 50 8.89 -1.57 7.61
CA LEU A 50 9.13 -1.00 6.28
C LEU A 50 10.61 -0.96 5.92
N SER A 51 11.46 -0.64 6.89
CA SER A 51 12.91 -0.53 6.67
C SER A 51 13.61 -1.88 6.56
N SER A 52 13.06 -2.94 7.13
CA SER A 52 13.69 -4.27 7.16
C SER A 52 14.02 -4.83 5.77
N LYS A 53 13.15 -4.59 4.78
CA LYS A 53 13.36 -4.99 3.39
C LYS A 53 14.47 -4.21 2.71
N TYR A 54 14.75 -2.99 3.19
CA TYR A 54 15.61 -2.01 2.51
C TYR A 54 16.84 -1.64 3.33
N ALA A 55 17.24 -2.51 4.27
CA ALA A 55 18.35 -2.29 5.19
C ALA A 55 19.72 -2.00 4.54
N GLY A 56 19.79 -2.01 3.21
CA GLY A 56 21.00 -1.69 2.43
C GLY A 56 21.10 -0.22 1.94
N GLY A 57 20.32 0.72 2.49
CA GLY A 57 20.47 2.14 2.16
C GLY A 57 19.88 2.54 0.81
N SER A 58 18.89 1.84 0.32
CA SER A 58 18.26 2.12 -0.98
C SER A 58 17.51 3.46 -0.99
N GLU A 59 17.38 4.05 -2.18
CA GLU A 59 16.57 5.26 -2.42
C GLU A 59 15.12 5.11 -1.93
N ILE A 60 14.61 3.88 -1.88
CA ILE A 60 13.24 3.57 -1.42
C ILE A 60 13.01 4.04 0.01
N MET A 61 14.02 3.93 0.89
CA MET A 61 13.91 4.44 2.26
C MET A 61 13.74 5.95 2.32
N LYS A 62 14.38 6.67 1.39
CA LYS A 62 14.28 8.13 1.26
C LYS A 62 12.91 8.56 0.74
N GLU A 63 12.26 7.70 -0.04
CA GLU A 63 10.93 7.95 -0.59
C GLU A 63 9.79 7.43 0.30
N THR A 64 10.09 6.89 1.47
CA THR A 64 9.07 6.42 2.41
C THR A 64 8.62 7.55 3.33
N PHE A 65 7.31 7.83 3.35
CA PHE A 65 6.73 8.78 4.29
C PHE A 65 6.87 8.26 5.72
N LYS A 66 7.62 8.97 6.55
CA LYS A 66 7.80 8.67 7.96
C LYS A 66 6.90 9.54 8.82
N LEU A 67 6.29 8.96 9.84
CA LEU A 67 5.33 9.59 10.73
C LEU A 67 5.63 9.19 12.17
N ASN A 68 5.14 10.01 13.11
CA ASN A 68 5.09 9.64 14.51
C ASN A 68 3.65 9.77 15.00
N ASP A 69 3.18 8.81 15.78
CA ASP A 69 1.90 8.94 16.47
C ASP A 69 2.04 9.71 17.78
N GLN A 70 0.92 9.91 18.47
CA GLN A 70 0.93 10.62 19.76
C GLN A 70 1.76 9.88 20.82
N GLY A 71 1.88 8.58 20.72
CA GLY A 71 2.74 7.73 21.56
C GLY A 71 4.21 7.77 21.17
N LYS A 72 4.61 8.64 20.23
CA LYS A 72 5.99 8.78 19.72
C LYS A 72 6.54 7.49 19.09
N ARG A 73 5.65 6.64 18.57
CA ARG A 73 6.06 5.44 17.84
C ARG A 73 6.41 5.79 16.40
N ASP A 74 7.50 5.24 15.88
CA ASP A 74 7.92 5.41 14.50
C ASP A 74 7.04 4.58 13.57
N LEU A 75 6.30 5.27 12.71
CA LEU A 75 5.39 4.71 11.72
C LEU A 75 5.78 5.19 10.32
N GLY A 76 5.25 4.56 9.29
CA GLY A 76 5.33 5.04 7.93
C GLY A 76 4.09 4.67 7.13
N LEU A 77 3.89 5.37 6.02
CA LEU A 77 2.92 4.97 5.03
C LEU A 77 3.51 3.86 4.16
N ARG A 78 2.76 2.80 3.93
CA ARG A 78 3.23 1.67 3.11
C ARG A 78 3.66 2.13 1.71
N TYR A 79 4.83 1.71 1.31
CA TYR A 79 5.43 2.00 0.01
C TYR A 79 4.94 1.03 -1.08
N ASP A 80 4.64 -0.20 -0.67
CA ASP A 80 4.10 -1.28 -1.50
C ASP A 80 3.10 -2.14 -0.70
N LEU A 81 2.54 -3.16 -1.33
CA LEU A 81 1.65 -4.13 -0.70
C LEU A 81 2.35 -5.46 -0.36
N THR A 82 3.63 -5.58 -0.67
CA THR A 82 4.41 -6.82 -0.48
C THR A 82 4.97 -6.91 0.94
N VAL A 83 5.48 -5.80 1.48
CA VAL A 83 6.02 -5.77 2.86
C VAL A 83 4.93 -6.08 3.90
N PRO A 84 3.74 -5.44 3.87
CA PRO A 84 2.64 -5.82 4.75
C PRO A 84 2.23 -7.28 4.60
N PHE A 85 2.26 -7.82 3.41
CA PHE A 85 1.96 -9.23 3.16
C PHE A 85 2.99 -10.16 3.81
N ALA A 86 4.27 -9.89 3.66
CA ALA A 86 5.33 -10.66 4.31
C ALA A 86 5.19 -10.65 5.84
N ARG A 87 4.83 -9.49 6.42
CA ARG A 87 4.55 -9.37 7.86
C ARG A 87 3.39 -10.27 8.29
N ILE A 88 2.28 -10.28 7.53
CA ILE A 88 1.13 -11.14 7.84
C ILE A 88 1.53 -12.60 7.85
N ILE A 89 2.26 -13.06 6.84
CA ILE A 89 2.74 -14.46 6.79
C ILE A 89 3.61 -14.79 8.01
N ALA A 90 4.52 -13.89 8.36
CA ALA A 90 5.40 -14.08 9.52
C ALA A 90 4.64 -14.14 10.85
N MET A 91 3.57 -13.36 11.00
CA MET A 91 2.76 -13.29 12.22
C MET A 91 1.75 -14.43 12.36
N ASN A 92 1.36 -15.07 11.25
CA ASN A 92 0.28 -16.05 11.23
C ASN A 92 0.78 -17.42 10.75
N LYS A 93 1.56 -18.10 11.57
CA LYS A 93 2.19 -19.40 11.25
C LYS A 93 1.19 -20.53 10.94
N GLY A 94 -0.07 -20.38 11.35
CA GLY A 94 -1.14 -21.35 11.11
C GLY A 94 -1.89 -21.18 9.79
N LEU A 95 -1.47 -20.28 8.92
CA LEU A 95 -2.11 -20.10 7.62
C LEU A 95 -1.98 -21.36 6.76
N ARG A 96 -3.10 -21.75 6.15
CA ARG A 96 -3.11 -22.89 5.23
C ARG A 96 -2.34 -22.54 3.95
N MET A 97 -1.44 -23.40 3.56
CA MET A 97 -0.65 -23.26 2.34
C MET A 97 -1.19 -24.18 1.21
N PRO A 98 -1.10 -23.76 -0.06
CA PRO A 98 -0.61 -22.47 -0.53
C PRO A 98 -1.56 -21.33 -0.18
N PHE A 99 -1.02 -20.21 0.34
CA PHE A 99 -1.81 -19.03 0.69
C PHE A 99 -1.86 -18.09 -0.51
N LYS A 100 -2.97 -18.12 -1.22
CA LYS A 100 -3.20 -17.30 -2.42
C LYS A 100 -4.03 -16.07 -2.07
N ARG A 101 -3.45 -14.89 -2.23
CA ARG A 101 -4.12 -13.62 -1.92
C ARG A 101 -4.05 -12.64 -3.08
N TYR A 102 -5.02 -11.74 -3.17
CA TYR A 102 -4.89 -10.47 -3.86
C TYR A 102 -5.13 -9.31 -2.90
N ALA A 103 -4.54 -8.17 -3.20
CA ALA A 103 -4.79 -6.93 -2.47
C ALA A 103 -4.84 -5.77 -3.47
N ILE A 104 -5.82 -4.91 -3.31
CA ILE A 104 -5.98 -3.68 -4.08
C ILE A 104 -6.03 -2.55 -3.05
N GLY A 105 -5.06 -1.66 -3.08
CA GLY A 105 -4.96 -0.59 -2.10
C GLY A 105 -4.02 0.52 -2.53
N LYS A 106 -4.09 1.63 -1.80
CA LYS A 106 -3.23 2.79 -2.02
C LYS A 106 -1.85 2.53 -1.44
N VAL A 107 -0.83 2.97 -2.15
CA VAL A 107 0.56 3.04 -1.70
C VAL A 107 1.04 4.48 -1.79
N PHE A 108 2.07 4.83 -1.03
CA PHE A 108 2.51 6.21 -0.84
C PHE A 108 4.02 6.29 -1.05
N ARG A 109 4.45 7.21 -1.90
CA ARG A 109 5.86 7.41 -2.22
C ARG A 109 6.17 8.89 -2.23
N ASP A 110 7.12 9.30 -1.41
CA ASP A 110 7.67 10.66 -1.35
C ASP A 110 8.84 10.79 -2.33
N GLY A 111 8.50 10.74 -3.60
CA GLY A 111 9.49 10.80 -4.68
C GLY A 111 9.20 11.92 -5.67
N PRO A 112 10.12 12.16 -6.62
CA PRO A 112 9.90 13.15 -7.66
C PRO A 112 8.70 12.77 -8.53
N LEU A 113 7.85 13.76 -8.81
CA LEU A 113 6.72 13.59 -9.72
C LEU A 113 7.25 13.43 -11.15
N LYS A 114 7.00 12.26 -11.75
CA LYS A 114 7.31 11.97 -13.15
C LYS A 114 6.04 11.61 -13.90
N LEU A 115 6.06 11.78 -15.23
CA LEU A 115 4.96 11.32 -16.08
C LEU A 115 4.74 9.82 -15.86
N GLY A 116 3.47 9.43 -15.57
CA GLY A 116 3.12 8.03 -15.31
C GLY A 116 3.22 7.58 -13.85
N ARG A 117 3.48 8.51 -12.92
CA ARG A 117 3.42 8.27 -11.48
C ARG A 117 2.29 9.06 -10.82
#